data_edd53db4bcab02f8213f8fb3c52a3a4d
#
_entry.id   edd53db4bcab02f8213f8fb3c52a3a4d
#
_cell.length_a   1.000
_cell.length_b   1.000
_cell.length_c   1.000
_cell.angle_alpha   90.00
_cell.angle_beta   90.00
_cell.angle_gamma   90.00
#
_symmetry.space_group_name_H-M   'P 1'
#
loop_
_entity.id
_entity.type
_entity.pdbx_description
1 polymer ?
#
loop_
_entity_poly.entity_id
_entity_poly.type
_entity_poly.pdbx_seq_one_letter_code
_entity_poly.pdbx_strand_id
1 'polypeptide(L)'
;KPDPKPDPKPDPKPDPTTDPTPTPVPEKRITPSTAAVLNMAATLPLVFDAELNSIRERLNIMKASPHNNNVWGTTYNTRNNVTTDAGAGFEQTLTGMTVGIDSRNDIPEGIATLGAFMGYSHSHIGFDRGGHGSVGSYSLGGYASWEHESGYYLDGVVKLNRFESNVAGKMSSGGAANGSYRSNGLGGHIETGMRFTDGNWNLTPYASLTGFTADNPEYHLSNGMESKSVDTRSIYRELGATLSYNMRLGNGIEIEPWLKAALRKEFVDDNRVKVNSDGNFVNDLSGRRGIYQAGIKASFSSTLSGHLGMGYSHGAGVESPWNAVAGVNWSF
;
A
#
# COMPACT_ATOMS: atom_id res chain seq x y z
N LYS A 1 -60.73 35.96 4.81
CA LYS A 1 -60.05 35.64 4.57
C LYS A 1 -59.17 35.18 4.20
N PRO A 2 -58.76 35.04 4.08
CA PRO A 2 -57.75 34.56 3.82
C PRO A 2 -56.97 34.14 3.32
N ASP A 3 -56.56 33.90 3.12
CA ASP A 3 -55.64 33.51 2.80
C ASP A 3 -54.96 33.15 2.35
N PRO A 4 -54.78 33.29 2.32
CA PRO A 4 -54.04 32.90 1.90
C PRO A 4 -53.28 32.39 1.74
N LYS A 5 -53.04 32.11 1.76
CA LYS A 5 -52.26 31.58 1.63
C LYS A 5 -51.45 31.29 1.16
N PRO A 6 -51.30 31.36 1.09
CA PRO A 6 -50.45 30.96 0.76
C PRO A 6 -49.72 30.59 0.58
N ASP A 7 -49.33 30.36 0.52
CA ASP A 7 -48.48 29.91 0.28
C ASP A 7 -47.69 29.57 0.09
N PRO A 8 -47.81 29.63 0.23
CA PRO A 8 -46.93 29.12 0.07
C PRO A 8 -46.20 28.62 -0.03
N LYS A 9 -46.04 28.41 0.02
CA LYS A 9 -45.25 27.82 -0.16
C LYS A 9 -44.49 27.42 -0.61
N PRO A 10 -44.51 27.53 -0.61
CA PRO A 10 -43.65 27.09 -0.95
C PRO A 10 -43.16 26.60 -1.22
N ASP A 11 -43.11 26.49 -1.12
CA ASP A 11 -42.39 25.96 -1.39
C ASP A 11 -41.84 25.54 -1.43
N PRO A 12 -42.35 25.70 -1.16
CA PRO A 12 -41.60 25.21 -1.05
C PRO A 12 -41.11 24.65 -0.94
N LYS A 13 -41.29 24.46 -0.64
CA LYS A 13 -40.61 23.95 -0.63
C LYS A 13 -39.89 23.58 -0.64
N PRO A 14 -40.19 23.71 -0.50
CA PRO A 14 -39.42 23.28 -0.52
C PRO A 14 -38.81 22.99 -0.36
N ASP A 15 -39.00 22.92 -0.18
CA ASP A 15 -38.18 22.66 -0.19
C ASP A 15 -37.39 22.62 0.18
N PRO A 16 -37.79 22.70 0.53
CA PRO A 16 -36.89 22.59 0.80
C PRO A 16 -36.22 22.28 1.07
N THR A 17 -36.38 21.97 1.16
CA THR A 17 -35.57 21.76 0.99
C THR A 17 -34.96 21.69 0.81
N THR A 18 -35.36 21.62 1.07
CA THR A 18 -34.71 21.53 0.51
C THR A 18 -34.09 21.63 0.19
N ASP A 19 -34.21 21.59 0.30
CA ASP A 19 -33.41 21.57 -0.36
C ASP A 19 -32.68 21.70 -0.48
N PRO A 20 -32.62 21.80 -0.21
CA PRO A 20 -31.75 21.80 -0.71
C PRO A 20 -31.10 21.67 -1.07
N THR A 21 -30.99 21.59 -1.37
CA THR A 21 -30.26 21.39 -2.01
C THR A 21 -29.74 21.19 -2.56
N PRO A 22 -29.31 21.18 -2.46
CA PRO A 22 -28.44 21.08 -3.11
C PRO A 22 -28.03 20.71 -4.11
N THR A 23 -27.75 20.89 -4.42
CA THR A 23 -27.64 20.48 -5.70
C THR A 23 -26.50 20.86 -6.53
N PRO A 24 -25.58 21.56 -6.14
CA PRO A 24 -24.37 21.70 -6.90
C PRO A 24 -23.71 20.37 -7.16
N VAL A 25 -24.23 19.36 -6.55
CA VAL A 25 -23.72 18.02 -6.74
C VAL A 25 -23.55 17.61 -8.20
N PRO A 26 -24.46 17.93 -9.13
CA PRO A 26 -24.24 17.55 -10.52
C PRO A 26 -22.97 18.12 -11.11
N GLU A 27 -22.57 19.27 -10.63
CA GLU A 27 -21.32 19.86 -11.08
C GLU A 27 -20.11 19.13 -10.59
N LYS A 28 -20.26 18.39 -9.50
CA LYS A 28 -19.21 17.60 -8.90
C LYS A 28 -19.17 16.19 -9.44
N ARG A 29 -20.11 15.83 -10.26
CA ARG A 29 -20.11 14.49 -10.85
C ARG A 29 -18.99 14.38 -11.85
N ILE A 30 -18.11 13.43 -11.63
CA ILE A 30 -16.98 13.22 -12.50
C ILE A 30 -17.35 12.30 -13.67
N THR A 31 -16.72 12.55 -14.82
CA THR A 31 -16.85 11.69 -15.96
C THR A 31 -16.00 10.43 -15.77
N PRO A 32 -16.27 9.35 -16.54
CA PRO A 32 -15.40 8.17 -16.50
C PRO A 32 -13.94 8.50 -16.81
N SER A 33 -13.65 9.41 -17.71
CA SER A 33 -12.28 9.81 -18.02
C SER A 33 -11.61 10.51 -16.84
N THR A 34 -12.33 11.38 -16.14
CA THR A 34 -11.81 12.04 -14.94
C THR A 34 -11.60 11.04 -13.82
N ALA A 35 -12.54 10.11 -13.66
CA ALA A 35 -12.40 9.03 -12.65
C ALA A 35 -11.15 8.19 -12.93
N ALA A 36 -10.87 7.87 -14.19
CA ALA A 36 -9.68 7.12 -14.57
C ALA A 36 -8.40 7.84 -14.17
N VAL A 37 -8.33 9.15 -14.41
CA VAL A 37 -7.17 9.96 -14.03
C VAL A 37 -6.98 9.97 -12.52
N LEU A 38 -8.05 10.17 -11.76
CA LEU A 38 -7.98 10.17 -10.29
C LEU A 38 -7.54 8.81 -9.75
N ASN A 39 -8.07 7.74 -10.32
CA ASN A 39 -7.75 6.37 -9.89
C ASN A 39 -6.27 6.04 -10.14
N MET A 40 -5.74 6.44 -11.28
CA MET A 40 -4.32 6.20 -11.57
C MET A 40 -3.42 6.92 -10.57
N ALA A 41 -3.75 8.15 -10.20
CA ALA A 41 -2.96 8.88 -9.20
C ALA A 41 -3.02 8.19 -7.82
N ALA A 42 -4.17 7.67 -7.45
CA ALA A 42 -4.35 7.00 -6.16
C ALA A 42 -3.66 5.62 -6.09
N THR A 43 -3.29 5.04 -7.23
CA THR A 43 -2.73 3.70 -7.31
C THR A 43 -1.28 3.64 -6.80
N LEU A 44 -0.49 4.67 -7.02
CA LEU A 44 0.95 4.63 -6.75
C LEU A 44 1.31 4.34 -5.30
N PRO A 45 0.69 4.97 -4.29
CA PRO A 45 0.98 4.62 -2.91
C PRO A 45 0.63 3.16 -2.59
N LEU A 46 -0.40 2.61 -3.21
CA LEU A 46 -0.81 1.23 -2.99
C LEU A 46 0.20 0.25 -3.60
N VAL A 47 0.78 0.59 -4.75
CA VAL A 47 1.86 -0.20 -5.35
C VAL A 47 3.08 -0.20 -4.42
N PHE A 48 3.46 0.98 -3.95
CA PHE A 48 4.59 1.13 -3.02
C PHE A 48 4.38 0.27 -1.77
N ASP A 49 3.18 0.32 -1.17
CA ASP A 49 2.87 -0.43 0.04
C ASP A 49 2.94 -1.95 -0.16
N ALA A 50 2.42 -2.44 -1.28
CA ALA A 50 2.45 -3.87 -1.57
C ALA A 50 3.89 -4.36 -1.72
N GLU A 51 4.72 -3.59 -2.40
CA GLU A 51 6.13 -3.92 -2.56
C GLU A 51 6.88 -3.84 -1.24
N LEU A 52 6.62 -2.79 -0.46
CA LEU A 52 7.25 -2.60 0.85
C LEU A 52 6.89 -3.74 1.81
N ASN A 53 5.66 -4.24 1.76
CA ASN A 53 5.24 -5.32 2.64
C ASN A 53 6.10 -6.57 2.48
N SER A 54 6.52 -6.90 1.26
CA SER A 54 7.39 -8.04 1.01
C SER A 54 8.74 -7.86 1.70
N ILE A 55 9.26 -6.65 1.72
CA ILE A 55 10.54 -6.32 2.37
C ILE A 55 10.37 -6.34 3.88
N ARG A 56 9.26 -5.82 4.40
CA ARG A 56 8.97 -5.85 5.83
C ARG A 56 8.85 -7.29 6.35
N GLU A 57 8.22 -8.18 5.57
CA GLU A 57 8.16 -9.59 5.95
C GLU A 57 9.55 -10.22 5.96
N ARG A 58 10.39 -9.88 4.97
CA ARG A 58 11.79 -10.33 4.97
C ARG A 58 12.52 -9.88 6.23
N LEU A 59 12.39 -8.62 6.61
CA LEU A 59 13.03 -8.09 7.80
C LEU A 59 12.60 -8.82 9.07
N ASN A 60 11.31 -9.13 9.18
CA ASN A 60 10.82 -9.87 10.35
C ASN A 60 11.31 -11.31 10.39
N ILE A 61 11.35 -11.96 9.24
CA ILE A 61 11.75 -13.36 9.13
C ILE A 61 13.24 -13.54 9.35
N MET A 62 14.09 -12.64 8.83
CA MET A 62 15.53 -12.75 8.96
C MET A 62 16.00 -12.68 10.41
N LYS A 63 15.24 -12.03 11.29
CA LYS A 63 15.62 -11.87 12.71
C LYS A 63 15.73 -13.19 13.44
N ALA A 64 15.14 -14.24 12.91
CA ALA A 64 15.30 -15.59 13.44
C ALA A 64 16.37 -16.40 12.72
N SER A 65 17.12 -15.81 11.80
CA SER A 65 18.16 -16.49 11.03
C SER A 65 19.52 -16.34 11.70
N PRO A 66 20.27 -17.43 11.85
CA PRO A 66 21.58 -17.36 12.50
C PRO A 66 22.74 -17.01 11.58
N HIS A 67 22.53 -16.90 10.27
CA HIS A 67 23.61 -16.80 9.29
C HIS A 67 23.93 -15.38 8.89
N ASN A 68 25.19 -15.15 8.46
CA ASN A 68 25.71 -13.84 8.20
C ASN A 68 25.38 -13.29 6.82
N ASN A 69 25.36 -14.14 5.80
CA ASN A 69 25.08 -13.71 4.42
C ASN A 69 23.87 -14.45 3.88
N ASN A 70 23.02 -13.73 3.19
CA ASN A 70 21.78 -14.27 2.67
C ASN A 70 21.49 -13.74 1.28
N VAL A 71 20.93 -14.62 0.44
CA VAL A 71 20.26 -14.25 -0.81
C VAL A 71 18.82 -14.68 -0.66
N TRP A 72 17.91 -13.80 -0.98
CA TRP A 72 16.50 -14.08 -0.80
C TRP A 72 15.66 -13.61 -1.98
N GLY A 73 14.49 -14.21 -2.13
CA GLY A 73 13.52 -13.80 -3.13
C GLY A 73 12.11 -14.00 -2.61
N THR A 74 11.23 -13.11 -2.98
CA THR A 74 9.81 -13.19 -2.64
C THR A 74 8.96 -12.95 -3.87
N THR A 75 7.79 -13.58 -3.88
CA THR A 75 6.73 -13.24 -4.82
C THR A 75 5.49 -12.90 -4.03
N TYR A 76 4.67 -12.00 -4.53
CA TYR A 76 3.50 -11.53 -3.79
C TYR A 76 2.36 -11.17 -4.73
N ASN A 77 1.14 -11.27 -4.20
CA ASN A 77 -0.08 -10.91 -4.90
C ASN A 77 -1.00 -10.20 -3.92
N THR A 78 -1.51 -9.06 -4.33
CA THR A 78 -2.35 -8.22 -3.49
C THR A 78 -3.57 -7.76 -4.27
N ARG A 79 -4.72 -7.78 -3.63
CA ARG A 79 -5.95 -7.20 -4.15
C ARG A 79 -6.36 -6.02 -3.28
N ASN A 80 -6.69 -4.90 -3.91
CA ASN A 80 -7.26 -3.73 -3.24
C ASN A 80 -8.56 -3.32 -3.92
N ASN A 81 -9.57 -3.04 -3.13
CA ASN A 81 -10.82 -2.44 -3.55
C ASN A 81 -10.88 -1.04 -2.95
N VAL A 82 -10.98 -0.03 -3.78
CA VAL A 82 -10.82 1.36 -3.35
C VAL A 82 -12.06 2.16 -3.69
N THR A 83 -12.52 2.96 -2.74
CA THR A 83 -13.56 3.97 -2.94
C THR A 83 -13.01 5.33 -2.52
N THR A 84 -13.34 6.38 -3.26
CA THR A 84 -12.87 7.73 -2.96
C THR A 84 -14.07 8.66 -2.77
N ASP A 85 -13.88 9.74 -2.01
CA ASP A 85 -14.91 10.75 -1.80
C ASP A 85 -15.28 11.50 -3.08
N ALA A 86 -14.37 11.53 -4.05
CA ALA A 86 -14.64 12.15 -5.34
C ALA A 86 -15.57 11.30 -6.22
N GLY A 87 -15.98 10.12 -5.75
CA GLY A 87 -16.85 9.24 -6.51
C GLY A 87 -16.13 8.40 -7.53
N ALA A 88 -14.82 8.31 -7.45
CA ALA A 88 -14.00 7.41 -8.25
C ALA A 88 -13.66 6.18 -7.41
N GLY A 89 -13.97 5.02 -7.92
CA GLY A 89 -13.61 3.76 -7.28
C GLY A 89 -12.87 2.86 -8.24
N PHE A 90 -12.09 1.93 -7.73
CA PHE A 90 -11.37 0.99 -8.57
C PHE A 90 -11.00 -0.27 -7.82
N GLU A 91 -10.67 -1.29 -8.60
CA GLU A 91 -10.09 -2.52 -8.11
C GLU A 91 -8.67 -2.62 -8.64
N GLN A 92 -7.76 -3.05 -7.78
CA GLN A 92 -6.37 -3.24 -8.15
C GLN A 92 -5.96 -4.67 -7.82
N THR A 93 -5.33 -5.34 -8.78
CA THR A 93 -4.65 -6.62 -8.53
C THR A 93 -3.20 -6.44 -8.91
N LEU A 94 -2.32 -6.69 -7.96
CA LEU A 94 -0.88 -6.50 -8.14
C LEU A 94 -0.18 -7.83 -7.93
N THR A 95 0.74 -8.14 -8.83
CA THR A 95 1.65 -9.28 -8.70
C THR A 95 3.07 -8.78 -8.82
N GLY A 96 3.94 -9.22 -7.93
CA GLY A 96 5.30 -8.74 -7.93
C GLY A 96 6.31 -9.76 -7.44
N MET A 97 7.57 -9.40 -7.63
CA MET A 97 8.73 -10.17 -7.19
C MET A 97 9.80 -9.21 -6.70
N THR A 98 10.44 -9.56 -5.60
CA THR A 98 11.58 -8.83 -5.06
C THR A 98 12.69 -9.83 -4.76
N VAL A 99 13.92 -9.47 -5.13
CA VAL A 99 15.11 -10.27 -4.80
C VAL A 99 16.07 -9.38 -4.05
N GLY A 100 16.85 -9.97 -3.16
CA GLY A 100 17.78 -9.19 -2.36
C GLY A 100 18.90 -10.01 -1.79
N ILE A 101 19.85 -9.28 -1.23
CA ILE A 101 21.00 -9.85 -0.53
C ILE A 101 21.18 -9.06 0.77
N ASP A 102 21.64 -9.73 1.79
CA ASP A 102 22.03 -9.03 3.02
C ASP A 102 23.18 -9.72 3.72
N SER A 103 23.80 -8.96 4.63
CA SER A 103 24.84 -9.44 5.49
C SER A 103 24.46 -9.13 6.93
N ARG A 104 24.41 -10.17 7.75
CA ARG A 104 24.10 -10.06 9.18
C ARG A 104 25.37 -10.29 9.95
N ASN A 105 25.78 -9.31 10.73
CA ASN A 105 27.06 -9.33 11.45
C ASN A 105 26.84 -9.13 12.93
N ASP A 106 27.59 -9.89 13.71
CA ASP A 106 27.64 -9.67 15.15
C ASP A 106 28.35 -8.36 15.44
N ILE A 107 27.75 -7.57 16.30
CA ILE A 107 28.34 -6.35 16.84
C ILE A 107 28.28 -6.41 18.37
N PRO A 108 29.00 -5.55 19.09
CA PRO A 108 28.85 -5.51 20.55
C PRO A 108 27.36 -5.32 20.91
N GLU A 109 26.85 -6.23 21.74
CA GLU A 109 25.49 -6.21 22.28
C GLU A 109 24.37 -6.47 21.25
N GLY A 110 24.66 -7.01 20.07
CA GLY A 110 23.60 -7.28 19.12
C GLY A 110 24.04 -7.76 17.75
N ILE A 111 23.15 -7.58 16.79
CA ILE A 111 23.36 -7.96 15.39
C ILE A 111 22.99 -6.77 14.51
N ALA A 112 23.84 -6.45 13.56
CA ALA A 112 23.55 -5.45 12.54
C ALA A 112 23.40 -6.13 11.18
N THR A 113 22.35 -5.79 10.46
CA THR A 113 22.10 -6.29 9.11
C THR A 113 22.10 -5.13 8.13
N LEU A 114 22.74 -5.34 6.99
CA LEU A 114 22.72 -4.39 5.89
C LEU A 114 22.37 -5.14 4.63
N GLY A 115 21.41 -4.64 3.88
CA GLY A 115 20.92 -5.33 2.69
C GLY A 115 20.53 -4.41 1.56
N ALA A 116 20.38 -5.01 0.39
CA ALA A 116 19.95 -4.32 -0.82
C ALA A 116 18.97 -5.22 -1.57
N PHE A 117 18.09 -4.60 -2.32
CA PHE A 117 17.07 -5.34 -3.06
C PHE A 117 16.71 -4.63 -4.36
N MET A 118 16.13 -5.40 -5.26
CA MET A 118 15.49 -4.90 -6.48
C MET A 118 14.22 -5.71 -6.72
N GLY A 119 13.28 -5.11 -7.43
CA GLY A 119 12.03 -5.79 -7.69
C GLY A 119 11.28 -5.24 -8.87
N TYR A 120 10.27 -5.98 -9.26
CA TYR A 120 9.32 -5.58 -10.29
C TYR A 120 7.93 -6.01 -9.86
N SER A 121 6.96 -5.13 -10.07
CA SER A 121 5.56 -5.47 -9.87
C SER A 121 4.72 -4.95 -11.04
N HIS A 122 3.60 -5.59 -11.26
CA HIS A 122 2.64 -5.18 -12.26
C HIS A 122 1.25 -5.16 -11.63
N SER A 123 0.57 -4.02 -11.80
CA SER A 123 -0.79 -3.84 -11.33
C SER A 123 -1.75 -3.73 -12.48
N HIS A 124 -2.89 -4.40 -12.35
CA HIS A 124 -4.02 -4.22 -13.24
C HIS A 124 -5.13 -3.52 -12.45
N ILE A 125 -5.66 -2.46 -13.02
CA ILE A 125 -6.65 -1.61 -12.36
C ILE A 125 -7.92 -1.59 -13.18
N GLY A 126 -9.05 -1.97 -12.56
CA GLY A 126 -10.37 -1.85 -13.17
C GLY A 126 -11.11 -0.65 -12.58
N PHE A 127 -11.55 0.26 -13.40
CA PHE A 127 -12.26 1.46 -12.95
C PHE A 127 -13.75 1.18 -12.84
N ASP A 128 -14.35 1.53 -11.71
CA ASP A 128 -15.78 1.31 -11.48
C ASP A 128 -16.65 2.04 -12.51
N ARG A 129 -16.17 3.18 -12.99
CA ARG A 129 -16.89 3.98 -13.99
C ARG A 129 -16.57 3.59 -15.42
N GLY A 130 -15.82 2.53 -15.60
CA GLY A 130 -15.48 2.00 -16.92
C GLY A 130 -14.06 2.32 -17.33
N GLY A 131 -13.46 1.39 -18.07
CA GLY A 131 -12.07 1.45 -18.44
C GLY A 131 -11.19 0.69 -17.48
N HIS A 132 -9.90 0.70 -17.79
CA HIS A 132 -8.91 0.01 -16.98
C HIS A 132 -7.55 0.70 -17.10
N GLY A 133 -6.64 0.33 -16.26
CA GLY A 133 -5.28 0.82 -16.29
C GLY A 133 -4.31 -0.22 -15.86
N SER A 134 -3.03 0.08 -16.01
CA SER A 134 -1.96 -0.76 -15.52
C SER A 134 -0.80 0.09 -15.03
N VAL A 135 -0.04 -0.46 -14.09
CA VAL A 135 1.17 0.17 -13.58
C VAL A 135 2.25 -0.89 -13.51
N GLY A 136 3.33 -0.69 -14.27
CA GLY A 136 4.55 -1.44 -14.11
C GLY A 136 5.45 -0.66 -13.16
N SER A 137 6.05 -1.36 -12.18
CA SER A 137 6.89 -0.71 -11.18
C SER A 137 8.22 -1.44 -11.05
N TYR A 138 9.30 -0.70 -11.24
CA TYR A 138 10.66 -1.17 -10.98
C TYR A 138 11.12 -0.55 -9.68
N SER A 139 11.63 -1.35 -8.76
CA SER A 139 12.09 -0.86 -7.47
C SER A 139 13.52 -1.26 -7.19
N LEU A 140 14.19 -0.40 -6.46
CA LEU A 140 15.57 -0.58 -6.02
C LEU A 140 15.68 0.07 -4.65
N GLY A 141 16.38 -0.57 -3.74
CA GLY A 141 16.56 0.03 -2.44
C GLY A 141 17.50 -0.74 -1.54
N GLY A 142 17.54 -0.30 -0.31
CA GLY A 142 18.34 -0.90 0.73
C GLY A 142 17.65 -0.88 2.07
N TYR A 143 18.16 -1.67 2.97
CA TYR A 143 17.67 -1.70 4.34
C TYR A 143 18.79 -1.97 5.32
N ALA A 144 18.55 -1.54 6.55
CA ALA A 144 19.43 -1.78 7.66
C ALA A 144 18.59 -2.18 8.87
N SER A 145 19.11 -3.06 9.69
CA SER A 145 18.45 -3.50 10.92
C SER A 145 19.48 -3.61 12.02
N TRP A 146 19.11 -3.11 13.18
CA TRP A 146 19.89 -3.28 14.40
C TRP A 146 19.03 -4.04 15.39
N GLU A 147 19.56 -5.18 15.89
CA GLU A 147 18.88 -6.02 16.87
C GLU A 147 19.73 -6.05 18.10
N HIS A 148 19.21 -5.48 19.19
CA HIS A 148 19.89 -5.52 20.48
C HIS A 148 19.60 -6.85 21.19
N GLU A 149 20.52 -7.33 21.97
CA GLU A 149 20.39 -8.61 22.69
C GLU A 149 19.22 -8.62 23.67
N SER A 150 18.74 -7.45 24.10
CA SER A 150 17.55 -7.34 24.97
C SER A 150 16.25 -7.67 24.24
N GLY A 151 16.26 -7.75 22.92
CA GLY A 151 15.08 -7.93 22.09
C GLY A 151 14.62 -6.64 21.39
N TYR A 152 15.19 -5.50 21.73
CA TYR A 152 14.91 -4.25 21.05
C TYR A 152 15.48 -4.28 19.63
N TYR A 153 14.72 -3.74 18.65
CA TYR A 153 15.23 -3.62 17.30
C TYR A 153 14.83 -2.29 16.66
N LEU A 154 15.61 -1.89 15.67
CA LEU A 154 15.36 -0.73 14.85
C LEU A 154 15.66 -1.11 13.40
N ASP A 155 14.67 -0.95 12.53
CA ASP A 155 14.78 -1.23 11.10
C ASP A 155 14.58 0.04 10.30
N GLY A 156 15.30 0.16 9.19
CA GLY A 156 15.12 1.24 8.24
C GLY A 156 15.17 0.71 6.81
N VAL A 157 14.32 1.25 5.96
CA VAL A 157 14.25 0.90 4.53
C VAL A 157 14.20 2.19 3.72
N VAL A 158 14.94 2.23 2.63
CA VAL A 158 14.83 3.27 1.61
C VAL A 158 14.55 2.58 0.29
N LYS A 159 13.56 3.08 -0.44
CA LYS A 159 13.07 2.43 -1.65
C LYS A 159 12.81 3.46 -2.74
N LEU A 160 13.40 3.24 -3.90
CA LEU A 160 13.20 4.02 -5.10
C LEU A 160 12.31 3.26 -6.07
N ASN A 161 11.42 3.95 -6.74
CA ASN A 161 10.53 3.36 -7.74
C ASN A 161 10.58 4.13 -9.04
N ARG A 162 10.42 3.38 -10.12
CA ARG A 162 10.06 3.93 -11.42
C ARG A 162 8.76 3.28 -11.85
N PHE A 163 7.74 4.12 -12.03
CA PHE A 163 6.41 3.67 -12.41
C PHE A 163 6.17 3.96 -13.89
N GLU A 164 5.61 2.98 -14.59
CA GLU A 164 5.14 3.12 -15.96
C GLU A 164 3.64 2.86 -15.95
N SER A 165 2.87 3.91 -16.18
CA SER A 165 1.42 3.88 -16.05
C SER A 165 0.75 3.99 -17.40
N ASN A 166 -0.24 3.14 -17.64
CA ASN A 166 -1.07 3.17 -18.84
C ASN A 166 -2.53 3.24 -18.40
N VAL A 167 -3.28 4.12 -19.05
CA VAL A 167 -4.70 4.28 -18.76
C VAL A 167 -5.50 4.11 -20.05
N ALA A 168 -6.55 3.30 -19.96
CA ALA A 168 -7.52 3.09 -21.02
C ALA A 168 -8.90 3.44 -20.45
N GLY A 169 -9.19 4.74 -20.38
CA GLY A 169 -10.44 5.24 -19.85
C GLY A 169 -11.55 5.25 -20.89
N LYS A 170 -12.75 5.60 -20.44
CA LYS A 170 -13.90 5.77 -21.30
C LYS A 170 -14.43 7.19 -21.19
N MET A 171 -14.95 7.71 -22.30
CA MET A 171 -15.69 8.97 -22.29
C MET A 171 -17.16 8.71 -21.93
N SER A 172 -17.85 9.76 -21.48
CA SER A 172 -19.29 9.67 -21.22
C SER A 172 -20.07 9.23 -22.44
N SER A 173 -19.56 9.53 -23.64
CA SER A 173 -20.16 9.11 -24.90
C SER A 173 -19.89 7.65 -25.26
N GLY A 174 -19.07 6.94 -24.48
CA GLY A 174 -18.69 5.56 -24.77
C GLY A 174 -17.40 5.38 -25.55
N GLY A 175 -16.78 6.46 -26.00
CA GLY A 175 -15.49 6.40 -26.69
C GLY A 175 -14.33 6.17 -25.75
N ALA A 176 -13.15 5.89 -26.31
CA ALA A 176 -11.95 5.63 -25.53
C ALA A 176 -11.19 6.91 -25.20
N ALA A 177 -10.57 6.94 -24.04
CA ALA A 177 -9.65 8.00 -23.60
C ALA A 177 -8.41 7.35 -23.02
N ASN A 178 -7.37 7.24 -23.83
CA ASN A 178 -6.15 6.50 -23.47
C ASN A 178 -4.98 7.43 -23.25
N GLY A 179 -4.07 7.03 -22.37
CA GLY A 179 -2.84 7.77 -22.12
C GLY A 179 -1.81 6.91 -21.43
N SER A 180 -0.57 7.39 -21.41
CA SER A 180 0.52 6.74 -20.69
C SER A 180 1.46 7.79 -20.15
N TYR A 181 2.11 7.47 -19.04
CA TYR A 181 3.08 8.37 -18.44
C TYR A 181 4.03 7.59 -17.53
N ARG A 182 5.12 8.23 -17.16
CA ARG A 182 6.12 7.69 -16.25
C ARG A 182 6.26 8.62 -15.06
N SER A 183 6.53 8.03 -13.90
CA SER A 183 6.80 8.78 -12.68
C SER A 183 7.87 8.09 -11.86
N ASN A 184 8.50 8.86 -11.00
CA ASN A 184 9.52 8.36 -10.09
C ASN A 184 9.01 8.47 -8.67
N GLY A 185 9.30 7.47 -7.85
CA GLY A 185 8.90 7.45 -6.46
C GLY A 185 10.09 7.28 -5.54
N LEU A 186 9.94 7.82 -4.33
CA LEU A 186 10.90 7.65 -3.26
C LEU A 186 10.12 7.43 -1.99
N GLY A 187 10.52 6.43 -1.23
CA GLY A 187 9.89 6.18 0.07
C GLY A 187 10.86 5.62 1.07
N GLY A 188 10.43 5.68 2.32
CA GLY A 188 11.19 5.18 3.44
C GLY A 188 10.28 4.60 4.50
N HIS A 189 10.85 3.74 5.32
CA HIS A 189 10.14 3.07 6.40
C HIS A 189 11.08 2.92 7.57
N ILE A 190 10.59 3.26 8.76
CA ILE A 190 11.33 3.07 10.01
C ILE A 190 10.41 2.30 10.95
N GLU A 191 10.96 1.27 11.55
CA GLU A 191 10.21 0.45 12.50
C GLU A 191 11.05 0.18 13.72
N THR A 192 10.43 0.29 14.90
CA THR A 192 11.06 -0.07 16.16
C THR A 192 10.12 -0.97 16.95
N GLY A 193 10.68 -1.89 17.71
CA GLY A 193 9.90 -2.80 18.52
C GLY A 193 10.73 -3.50 19.57
N MET A 194 10.05 -4.35 20.32
CA MET A 194 10.66 -5.12 21.38
C MET A 194 10.15 -6.55 21.29
N ARG A 195 11.06 -7.49 21.21
CA ARG A 195 10.73 -8.92 21.18
C ARG A 195 10.78 -9.50 22.57
N PHE A 196 9.63 -9.90 23.08
CA PHE A 196 9.52 -10.60 24.35
C PHE A 196 9.42 -12.10 24.08
N THR A 197 10.29 -12.88 24.73
CA THR A 197 10.35 -14.32 24.52
C THR A 197 10.05 -15.02 25.84
N ASP A 198 9.15 -15.99 25.82
CA ASP A 198 8.83 -16.85 26.94
C ASP A 198 8.69 -18.29 26.42
N GLY A 199 9.70 -19.11 26.68
CA GLY A 199 9.76 -20.45 26.10
C GLY A 199 9.84 -20.41 24.61
N ASN A 200 8.88 -21.03 23.95
CA ASN A 200 8.78 -21.05 22.48
C ASN A 200 7.91 -19.91 21.91
N TRP A 201 7.31 -19.10 22.79
CA TRP A 201 6.46 -17.99 22.39
C TRP A 201 7.27 -16.71 22.26
N ASN A 202 6.93 -15.93 21.22
CA ASN A 202 7.47 -14.59 21.03
C ASN A 202 6.33 -13.62 20.81
N LEU A 203 6.36 -12.51 21.52
CA LEU A 203 5.44 -11.40 21.34
C LEU A 203 6.26 -10.15 21.01
N THR A 204 5.96 -9.52 19.89
CA THR A 204 6.74 -8.38 19.41
C THR A 204 5.82 -7.19 19.13
N PRO A 205 5.57 -6.33 20.10
CA PRO A 205 4.93 -5.04 19.83
C PRO A 205 5.88 -4.15 19.05
N TYR A 206 5.32 -3.33 18.17
CA TYR A 206 6.13 -2.45 17.33
C TYR A 206 5.37 -1.18 16.97
N ALA A 207 6.13 -0.19 16.55
CA ALA A 207 5.64 1.05 15.96
C ALA A 207 6.45 1.34 14.71
N SER A 208 5.80 1.87 13.70
CA SER A 208 6.48 2.23 12.46
C SER A 208 5.94 3.52 11.87
N LEU A 209 6.78 4.13 11.04
CA LEU A 209 6.44 5.30 10.25
C LEU A 209 6.91 5.07 8.83
N THR A 210 6.04 5.32 7.87
CA THR A 210 6.33 5.14 6.45
C THR A 210 5.98 6.41 5.70
N GLY A 211 6.87 6.82 4.81
CA GLY A 211 6.66 7.98 3.95
C GLY A 211 6.94 7.61 2.50
N PHE A 212 6.14 8.20 1.60
CA PHE A 212 6.27 7.97 0.17
C PHE A 212 5.91 9.24 -0.58
N THR A 213 6.66 9.53 -1.63
CA THR A 213 6.34 10.60 -2.58
C THR A 213 6.63 10.12 -4.00
N ALA A 214 5.78 10.52 -4.92
CA ALA A 214 5.98 10.25 -6.34
C ALA A 214 5.66 11.53 -7.11
N ASP A 215 6.47 11.82 -8.14
CA ASP A 215 6.15 12.89 -9.07
C ASP A 215 5.01 12.42 -9.99
N ASN A 216 4.12 13.33 -10.33
CA ASN A 216 3.04 13.08 -11.26
C ASN A 216 3.14 14.09 -12.39
N PRO A 217 3.75 13.70 -13.52
CA PRO A 217 3.91 14.61 -14.63
C PRO A 217 2.59 14.93 -15.29
N GLU A 218 2.57 16.04 -16.00
CA GLU A 218 1.45 16.38 -16.85
C GLU A 218 1.37 15.40 -18.03
N TYR A 219 0.18 14.93 -18.35
CA TYR A 219 -0.04 14.06 -19.49
C TYR A 219 -1.43 14.29 -20.07
N HIS A 220 -1.62 13.82 -21.31
CA HIS A 220 -2.87 13.96 -22.04
C HIS A 220 -3.46 12.60 -22.36
N LEU A 221 -4.78 12.50 -22.29
CA LEU A 221 -5.50 11.35 -22.81
C LEU A 221 -5.80 11.58 -24.31
N SER A 222 -6.09 10.50 -25.00
CA SER A 222 -6.37 10.54 -26.45
C SER A 222 -7.59 11.38 -26.81
N ASN A 223 -8.48 11.65 -25.86
CA ASN A 223 -9.64 12.52 -26.06
C ASN A 223 -9.33 14.01 -25.82
N GLY A 224 -8.07 14.36 -25.63
CA GLY A 224 -7.65 15.74 -25.37
C GLY A 224 -7.68 16.16 -23.92
N MET A 225 -8.13 15.29 -23.01
CA MET A 225 -8.14 15.60 -21.59
C MET A 225 -6.71 15.69 -21.07
N GLU A 226 -6.43 16.74 -20.32
CA GLU A 226 -5.12 16.98 -19.73
C GLU A 226 -5.19 16.75 -18.23
N SER A 227 -4.19 16.07 -17.70
CA SER A 227 -4.05 15.85 -16.27
C SER A 227 -2.74 16.42 -15.79
N LYS A 228 -2.80 17.15 -14.69
CA LYS A 228 -1.63 17.68 -13.99
C LYS A 228 -1.82 17.43 -12.51
N SER A 229 -0.90 16.70 -11.91
CA SER A 229 -0.98 16.36 -10.50
C SER A 229 0.10 17.08 -9.72
N VAL A 230 -0.23 17.45 -8.51
CA VAL A 230 0.76 17.73 -7.48
C VAL A 230 1.39 16.39 -7.11
N ASP A 231 2.62 16.39 -6.62
CA ASP A 231 3.29 15.16 -6.23
C ASP A 231 2.39 14.35 -5.28
N THR A 232 2.23 13.07 -5.58
CA THR A 232 1.48 12.16 -4.72
C THR A 232 2.31 11.83 -3.50
N ARG A 233 1.72 11.95 -2.32
CA ARG A 233 2.39 11.66 -1.06
C ARG A 233 1.55 10.75 -0.19
N SER A 234 2.23 9.99 0.63
CA SER A 234 1.61 9.15 1.67
C SER A 234 2.52 9.17 2.88
N ILE A 235 1.94 9.39 4.04
CA ILE A 235 2.66 9.30 5.31
C ILE A 235 1.72 8.58 6.26
N TYR A 236 2.16 7.43 6.78
CA TYR A 236 1.33 6.71 7.74
C TYR A 236 2.17 6.12 8.87
N ARG A 237 1.54 6.03 10.02
CA ARG A 237 2.09 5.29 11.15
C ARG A 237 1.33 3.97 11.31
N GLU A 238 1.99 3.04 11.95
CA GLU A 238 1.40 1.74 12.25
C GLU A 238 1.82 1.31 13.65
N LEU A 239 0.85 0.88 14.44
CA LEU A 239 1.09 0.31 15.77
C LEU A 239 0.51 -1.09 15.77
N GLY A 240 1.31 -2.07 16.15
CA GLY A 240 0.86 -3.44 16.09
C GLY A 240 1.69 -4.36 16.95
N ALA A 241 1.38 -5.63 16.84
CA ALA A 241 2.09 -6.69 17.53
C ALA A 241 2.06 -7.96 16.71
N THR A 242 3.14 -8.73 16.80
CA THR A 242 3.26 -10.05 16.18
C THR A 242 3.41 -11.08 17.28
N LEU A 243 2.64 -12.16 17.19
CA LEU A 243 2.74 -13.32 18.06
C LEU A 243 3.26 -14.49 17.24
N SER A 244 4.29 -15.17 17.69
CA SER A 244 4.83 -16.33 16.99
C SER A 244 5.19 -17.45 17.97
N TYR A 245 5.29 -18.65 17.42
CA TYR A 245 5.61 -19.84 18.21
C TYR A 245 6.67 -20.66 17.48
N ASN A 246 7.77 -20.97 18.16
CA ASN A 246 8.84 -21.77 17.59
C ASN A 246 8.57 -23.24 17.81
N MET A 247 8.49 -23.98 16.72
CA MET A 247 8.28 -25.43 16.72
C MET A 247 9.49 -26.12 16.08
N ARG A 248 9.91 -27.21 16.70
CA ARG A 248 11.00 -28.00 16.15
C ARG A 248 10.48 -29.39 15.84
N LEU A 249 10.58 -29.81 14.60
CA LEU A 249 10.16 -31.14 14.15
C LEU A 249 11.32 -32.12 14.31
N GLY A 250 10.98 -33.41 14.38
CA GLY A 250 11.95 -34.46 14.70
C GLY A 250 13.04 -34.69 13.68
N ASN A 251 12.97 -34.12 12.48
CA ASN A 251 13.97 -34.25 11.44
C ASN A 251 14.85 -33.00 11.27
N GLY A 252 14.88 -32.12 12.29
CA GLY A 252 15.68 -30.91 12.25
C GLY A 252 15.04 -29.73 11.57
N ILE A 253 13.85 -29.88 11.03
CA ILE A 253 13.09 -28.76 10.46
C ILE A 253 12.49 -27.93 11.58
N GLU A 254 12.65 -26.61 11.48
CA GLU A 254 12.04 -25.65 12.40
C GLU A 254 10.92 -24.91 11.70
N ILE A 255 9.82 -24.77 12.40
CA ILE A 255 8.64 -24.08 11.86
C ILE A 255 8.23 -23.01 12.88
N GLU A 256 7.95 -21.81 12.37
CA GLU A 256 7.49 -20.71 13.18
C GLU A 256 6.23 -20.09 12.56
N PRO A 257 5.04 -20.51 13.00
CA PRO A 257 3.81 -19.82 12.65
C PRO A 257 3.72 -18.48 13.38
N TRP A 258 3.11 -17.49 12.75
CA TRP A 258 2.96 -16.16 13.33
C TRP A 258 1.62 -15.53 12.96
N LEU A 259 1.16 -14.64 13.83
CA LEU A 259 -0.01 -13.79 13.64
C LEU A 259 0.39 -12.34 13.90
N LYS A 260 -0.15 -11.43 13.11
CA LYS A 260 0.11 -10.00 13.27
C LYS A 260 -1.21 -9.23 13.20
N ALA A 261 -1.38 -8.29 14.11
CA ALA A 261 -2.50 -7.36 14.09
C ALA A 261 -1.96 -5.95 14.30
N ALA A 262 -2.49 -5.00 13.55
CA ALA A 262 -2.02 -3.62 13.61
C ALA A 262 -3.12 -2.63 13.26
N LEU A 263 -2.93 -1.40 13.72
CA LEU A 263 -3.70 -0.24 13.31
C LEU A 263 -2.79 0.73 12.58
N ARG A 264 -3.20 1.11 11.38
CA ARG A 264 -2.48 2.05 10.54
C ARG A 264 -3.29 3.33 10.41
N LYS A 265 -2.61 4.47 10.44
CA LYS A 265 -3.25 5.76 10.18
C LYS A 265 -2.49 6.50 9.08
N GLU A 266 -3.20 6.79 7.99
CA GLU A 266 -2.71 7.63 6.91
C GLU A 266 -3.02 9.09 7.23
N PHE A 267 -2.03 9.97 7.13
CA PHE A 267 -2.16 11.38 7.48
C PHE A 267 -2.37 12.30 6.28
N VAL A 268 -1.97 11.87 5.08
CA VAL A 268 -2.06 12.75 3.90
C VAL A 268 -3.47 12.69 3.33
N ASP A 269 -4.14 13.82 3.29
CA ASP A 269 -5.52 13.96 2.84
C ASP A 269 -5.67 14.92 1.66
N ASP A 270 -4.59 15.46 1.11
CA ASP A 270 -4.61 16.55 0.15
C ASP A 270 -3.87 16.25 -1.15
N ASN A 271 -3.83 14.98 -1.59
CA ASN A 271 -3.30 14.65 -2.89
C ASN A 271 -4.22 15.21 -3.99
N ARG A 272 -3.72 16.19 -4.73
CA ARG A 272 -4.53 16.94 -5.68
C ARG A 272 -4.24 16.53 -7.11
N VAL A 273 -5.32 16.48 -7.90
CA VAL A 273 -5.25 16.22 -9.33
C VAL A 273 -6.05 17.31 -10.02
N LYS A 274 -5.42 17.99 -10.96
CA LYS A 274 -6.08 18.98 -11.81
C LYS A 274 -6.37 18.37 -13.16
N VAL A 275 -7.63 18.42 -13.57
CA VAL A 275 -8.08 17.88 -14.85
C VAL A 275 -8.56 19.03 -15.70
N ASN A 276 -7.88 19.29 -16.83
CA ASN A 276 -8.10 20.44 -17.71
C ASN A 276 -8.10 21.75 -16.90
N SER A 277 -8.90 22.71 -17.32
CA SER A 277 -9.15 23.92 -16.55
C SER A 277 -10.41 23.79 -15.68
N ASP A 278 -11.03 22.62 -15.64
CA ASP A 278 -12.36 22.46 -15.08
C ASP A 278 -12.39 22.22 -13.60
N GLY A 279 -11.28 21.86 -12.99
CA GLY A 279 -11.30 21.72 -11.55
C GLY A 279 -10.12 20.98 -10.98
N ASN A 280 -10.00 21.16 -9.69
CA ASN A 280 -9.08 20.42 -8.85
C ASN A 280 -9.86 19.37 -8.08
N PHE A 281 -9.33 18.18 -8.06
CA PHE A 281 -9.90 17.05 -7.32
C PHE A 281 -8.89 16.63 -6.25
N VAL A 282 -9.39 16.11 -5.15
CA VAL A 282 -8.56 15.64 -4.06
C VAL A 282 -8.79 14.15 -3.89
N ASN A 283 -7.70 13.39 -3.92
CA ASN A 283 -7.68 11.99 -3.53
C ASN A 283 -7.39 11.93 -2.05
N ASP A 284 -8.39 11.65 -1.25
CA ASP A 284 -8.27 11.55 0.20
C ASP A 284 -8.47 10.08 0.60
N LEU A 285 -7.37 9.41 0.89
CA LEU A 285 -7.37 8.06 1.45
C LEU A 285 -6.81 8.07 2.88
N SER A 286 -6.86 9.25 3.52
CA SER A 286 -6.47 9.39 4.93
C SER A 286 -7.41 8.64 5.84
N GLY A 287 -6.96 8.38 7.04
CA GLY A 287 -7.76 7.72 8.05
C GLY A 287 -7.14 6.43 8.54
N ARG A 288 -7.94 5.62 9.20
CA ARG A 288 -7.47 4.45 9.92
C ARG A 288 -7.79 3.17 9.17
N ARG A 289 -6.91 2.19 9.33
CA ARG A 289 -7.06 0.87 8.72
C ARG A 289 -6.57 -0.19 9.69
N GLY A 290 -7.38 -1.24 9.85
CA GLY A 290 -6.97 -2.44 10.56
C GLY A 290 -6.22 -3.38 9.61
N ILE A 291 -5.13 -3.98 10.09
CA ILE A 291 -4.29 -4.88 9.31
C ILE A 291 -4.14 -6.18 10.09
N TYR A 292 -4.39 -7.29 9.42
CA TYR A 292 -4.31 -8.62 10.03
C TYR A 292 -3.55 -9.54 9.09
N GLN A 293 -2.52 -10.18 9.61
CA GLN A 293 -1.68 -11.08 8.81
C GLN A 293 -1.42 -12.35 9.58
N ALA A 294 -1.24 -13.44 8.86
CA ALA A 294 -0.83 -14.72 9.40
C ALA A 294 0.15 -15.36 8.44
N GLY A 295 1.06 -16.13 8.98
CA GLY A 295 2.05 -16.78 8.12
C GLY A 295 2.80 -17.86 8.85
N ILE A 296 3.74 -18.44 8.13
CA ILE A 296 4.59 -19.50 8.63
C ILE A 296 5.98 -19.35 8.01
N LYS A 297 7.00 -19.51 8.84
CA LYS A 297 8.37 -19.62 8.41
C LYS A 297 8.82 -21.07 8.63
N ALA A 298 9.53 -21.63 7.66
CA ALA A 298 10.08 -22.97 7.77
C ALA A 298 11.58 -22.93 7.46
N SER A 299 12.40 -23.44 8.37
CA SER A 299 13.83 -23.62 8.14
C SER A 299 14.07 -25.10 7.83
N PHE A 300 14.37 -25.39 6.55
CA PHE A 300 14.52 -26.75 6.07
C PHE A 300 15.91 -27.31 6.35
N SER A 301 16.90 -26.45 6.42
CA SER A 301 18.27 -26.79 6.73
C SER A 301 18.98 -25.56 7.31
N SER A 302 20.27 -25.68 7.60
CA SER A 302 21.07 -24.55 8.07
C SER A 302 21.25 -23.47 6.98
N THR A 303 20.95 -23.77 5.72
CA THR A 303 21.15 -22.85 4.61
C THR A 303 19.87 -22.44 3.89
N LEU A 304 18.79 -23.23 3.99
CA LEU A 304 17.58 -22.99 3.23
C LEU A 304 16.36 -22.78 4.14
N SER A 305 15.67 -21.71 3.93
CA SER A 305 14.39 -21.45 4.59
C SER A 305 13.38 -20.88 3.60
N GLY A 306 12.12 -20.98 3.95
CA GLY A 306 11.03 -20.42 3.17
C GLY A 306 9.98 -19.82 4.07
N HIS A 307 9.08 -19.03 3.50
CA HIS A 307 7.97 -18.47 4.26
C HIS A 307 6.76 -18.26 3.38
N LEU A 308 5.61 -18.28 4.01
CA LEU A 308 4.32 -17.93 3.41
C LEU A 308 3.60 -16.98 4.36
N GLY A 309 2.91 -16.00 3.80
CA GLY A 309 2.10 -15.08 4.58
C GLY A 309 0.85 -14.69 3.82
N MET A 310 -0.20 -14.46 4.56
CA MET A 310 -1.45 -13.93 4.02
C MET A 310 -1.97 -12.84 4.92
N GLY A 311 -2.59 -11.83 4.33
CA GLY A 311 -3.12 -10.71 5.06
C GLY A 311 -4.46 -10.24 4.56
N TYR A 312 -5.12 -9.51 5.43
CA TYR A 312 -6.36 -8.80 5.18
C TYR A 312 -6.27 -7.43 5.82
N SER A 313 -6.76 -6.41 5.14
CA SER A 313 -6.86 -5.09 5.75
C SER A 313 -8.15 -4.41 5.34
N HIS A 314 -8.63 -3.49 6.19
CA HIS A 314 -9.87 -2.78 5.96
C HIS A 314 -9.87 -1.44 6.68
N GLY A 315 -10.37 -0.43 6.00
CA GLY A 315 -10.61 0.90 6.56
C GLY A 315 -10.32 2.01 5.56
N ALA A 316 -10.79 3.21 5.86
CA ALA A 316 -10.43 4.45 5.18
C ALA A 316 -10.47 4.39 3.64
N GLY A 317 -11.56 3.86 3.09
CA GLY A 317 -11.75 3.80 1.65
C GLY A 317 -10.99 2.71 0.92
N VAL A 318 -10.19 1.90 1.64
CA VAL A 318 -9.43 0.81 1.05
C VAL A 318 -9.73 -0.48 1.79
N GLU A 319 -10.13 -1.50 1.04
CA GLU A 319 -10.22 -2.86 1.55
C GLU A 319 -9.25 -3.72 0.74
N SER A 320 -8.42 -4.48 1.43
CA SER A 320 -7.56 -5.47 0.81
C SER A 320 -8.04 -6.86 1.25
N PRO A 321 -8.84 -7.55 0.42
CA PRO A 321 -9.37 -8.86 0.79
C PRO A 321 -8.29 -9.92 0.90
N TRP A 322 -7.19 -9.76 0.20
CA TRP A 322 -6.02 -10.60 0.41
C TRP A 322 -4.74 -9.87 0.06
N ASN A 323 -3.68 -10.33 0.71
CA ASN A 323 -2.30 -9.96 0.45
C ASN A 323 -1.49 -11.22 0.75
N ALA A 324 -0.94 -11.84 -0.28
CA ALA A 324 -0.23 -13.11 -0.15
C ALA A 324 1.24 -12.92 -0.52
N VAL A 325 2.13 -13.48 0.29
CA VAL A 325 3.57 -13.43 0.07
C VAL A 325 4.15 -14.82 0.25
N ALA A 326 5.05 -15.20 -0.65
CA ALA A 326 5.84 -16.42 -0.53
C ALA A 326 7.29 -16.09 -0.83
N GLY A 327 8.20 -16.68 -0.06
CA GLY A 327 9.61 -16.37 -0.25
C GLY A 327 10.52 -17.52 0.14
N VAL A 328 11.75 -17.40 -0.32
CA VAL A 328 12.83 -18.33 -0.02
C VAL A 328 14.07 -17.55 0.36
N ASN A 329 14.91 -18.16 1.19
CA ASN A 329 16.17 -17.59 1.63
C ASN A 329 17.25 -18.65 1.62
N TRP A 330 18.38 -18.29 1.02
CA TRP A 330 19.57 -19.11 1.02
C TRP A 330 20.66 -18.39 1.81
N SER A 331 21.17 -19.07 2.83
CA SER A 331 22.21 -18.54 3.71
C SER A 331 23.56 -19.17 3.42
N PHE A 332 24.62 -18.37 3.51
CA PHE A 332 25.99 -18.87 3.25
C PHE A 332 27.06 -18.07 4.01
#